data_266eb7ddbd6c1049f2d5e6f70af82991
#
_entry.id   266eb7ddbd6c1049f2d5e6f70af82991
#
_cell.length_a   1.000
_cell.length_b   1.000
_cell.length_c   1.000
_cell.angle_alpha   90.00
_cell.angle_beta   90.00
_cell.angle_gamma   90.00
#
_symmetry.space_group_name_H-M   'P 1'
#
loop_
_entity.id
_entity.type
_entity.pdbx_description
1 polymer ?
#
loop_
_entity_poly.entity_id
_entity_poly.type
_entity_poly.pdbx_seq_one_letter_code
_entity_poly.pdbx_strand_id
1 'polypeptide(L)'
;MDISKKYADILNNSDISGLSEELKIQYIKYQYENNENDTLVLCNSLYEATTIYNNLRTYIDNVLLFPMDDFLTTMALAVSPELKVKRLETLNAIQHENKKLVITNLMGYLKFVPNKSVLQKMNITLNKNDKINRKSFEELIDKYGYTKTSIVTSTGEYSLRGYIIDIFPYNYDNPVRIELFGNQIESIKNFDGESQRTINEIETTEIYPYKELISDNHISILNLLNKANLIYYDKELILQGYKTLTDQILEYKENNDIKEKLMFTLEELKATTEKNLYAFSKQGVLNIASENIENFNGNYELLINFIKNKEDNHNIYIYITNKIILDFLKTALVNSNSKNIHIIKEKLNKGFIIDDNIFISENDIEKTSQTKNYHNPVKIGRKIKDFSDIKPGDYIVHSVHGIGIYGGIITLEKNGFKK
;
A
#
# COMPACT_ATOMS: atom_id res chain seq x y z
N MET A 1 -10.30 25.49 1.31
CA MET A 1 -11.75 25.19 1.28
C MET A 1 -11.93 23.70 1.37
N ASP A 2 -12.67 23.23 2.34
CA ASP A 2 -12.87 21.78 2.56
C ASP A 2 -13.97 21.24 1.62
N ILE A 3 -13.57 20.45 0.62
CA ILE A 3 -14.45 19.82 -0.37
C ILE A 3 -15.48 18.93 0.31
N SER A 4 -15.06 18.15 1.33
CA SER A 4 -15.92 17.23 2.05
C SER A 4 -17.07 17.95 2.76
N LYS A 5 -16.83 19.15 3.29
CA LYS A 5 -17.90 19.95 3.89
C LYS A 5 -18.83 20.59 2.87
N LYS A 6 -18.29 21.03 1.73
CA LYS A 6 -19.10 21.64 0.66
C LYS A 6 -20.10 20.65 0.08
N TYR A 7 -19.71 19.38 -0.05
CA TYR A 7 -20.54 18.34 -0.66
C TYR A 7 -21.03 17.29 0.36
N ALA A 8 -21.14 17.66 1.63
CA ALA A 8 -21.55 16.75 2.71
C ALA A 8 -22.88 16.03 2.43
N ASP A 9 -23.87 16.74 1.87
CA ASP A 9 -25.20 16.20 1.52
C ASP A 9 -25.09 15.07 0.48
N ILE A 10 -24.17 15.19 -0.48
CA ILE A 10 -23.86 14.14 -1.47
C ILE A 10 -23.10 13.01 -0.80
N LEU A 11 -22.00 13.35 -0.11
CA LEU A 11 -21.06 12.39 0.45
C LEU A 11 -21.62 11.56 1.62
N ASN A 12 -22.73 11.97 2.22
CA ASN A 12 -23.41 11.22 3.28
C ASN A 12 -24.25 10.04 2.76
N ASN A 13 -24.54 9.98 1.48
CA ASN A 13 -25.39 8.93 0.91
C ASN A 13 -24.67 7.56 0.92
N SER A 14 -25.46 6.49 0.99
CA SER A 14 -24.92 5.13 1.03
C SER A 14 -24.69 4.53 -0.35
N ASP A 15 -25.48 4.96 -1.35
CA ASP A 15 -25.44 4.43 -2.71
C ASP A 15 -25.33 5.60 -3.69
N ILE A 16 -24.18 5.71 -4.36
CA ILE A 16 -23.85 6.84 -5.23
C ILE A 16 -23.18 6.34 -6.51
N SER A 17 -23.52 6.96 -7.63
CA SER A 17 -22.85 6.78 -8.92
C SER A 17 -22.38 8.11 -9.51
N GLY A 18 -21.47 8.05 -10.48
CA GLY A 18 -21.02 9.19 -11.27
C GLY A 18 -20.05 10.13 -10.55
N LEU A 19 -19.46 9.70 -9.43
CA LEU A 19 -18.39 10.44 -8.78
C LEU A 19 -17.08 10.33 -9.58
N SER A 20 -16.42 11.47 -9.82
CA SER A 20 -15.05 11.53 -10.34
C SER A 20 -14.06 10.83 -9.41
N GLU A 21 -12.86 10.51 -9.89
CA GLU A 21 -11.85 9.81 -9.09
C GLU A 21 -11.55 10.52 -7.76
N GLU A 22 -11.36 11.84 -7.81
CA GLU A 22 -11.09 12.61 -6.60
C GLU A 22 -12.29 12.65 -5.65
N LEU A 23 -13.51 12.81 -6.17
CA LEU A 23 -14.71 12.81 -5.33
C LEU A 23 -14.94 11.45 -4.64
N LYS A 24 -14.56 10.33 -5.24
CA LYS A 24 -14.56 9.02 -4.56
C LYS A 24 -13.56 8.99 -3.40
N ILE A 25 -12.38 9.61 -3.54
CA ILE A 25 -11.40 9.75 -2.44
C ILE A 25 -11.96 10.63 -1.32
N GLN A 26 -12.57 11.77 -1.67
CA GLN A 26 -13.23 12.67 -0.71
C GLN A 26 -14.42 11.98 -0.03
N TYR A 27 -15.15 11.12 -0.73
CA TYR A 27 -16.21 10.29 -0.16
C TYR A 27 -15.68 9.34 0.92
N ILE A 28 -14.62 8.59 0.62
CA ILE A 28 -14.00 7.66 1.58
C ILE A 28 -13.50 8.43 2.80
N LYS A 29 -12.81 9.56 2.57
CA LYS A 29 -12.35 10.47 3.64
C LYS A 29 -13.51 10.93 4.52
N TYR A 30 -14.58 11.44 3.91
CA TYR A 30 -15.78 11.91 4.62
C TYR A 30 -16.41 10.80 5.47
N GLN A 31 -16.59 9.61 4.90
CA GLN A 31 -17.16 8.47 5.60
C GLN A 31 -16.30 8.02 6.78
N TYR A 32 -14.99 8.05 6.61
CA TYR A 32 -14.06 7.73 7.70
C TYR A 32 -14.09 8.80 8.79
N GLU A 33 -14.02 10.08 8.47
CA GLU A 33 -13.96 11.18 9.47
C GLU A 33 -15.25 11.31 10.27
N ASN A 34 -16.41 11.15 9.65
CA ASN A 34 -17.73 11.37 10.26
C ASN A 34 -18.38 10.11 10.86
N ASN A 35 -17.64 9.03 11.03
CA ASN A 35 -18.09 7.81 11.66
C ASN A 35 -17.12 7.40 12.77
N GLU A 36 -17.63 6.83 13.87
CA GLU A 36 -16.81 6.34 14.99
C GLU A 36 -16.22 4.95 14.74
N ASN A 37 -16.80 4.20 13.82
CA ASN A 37 -16.42 2.83 13.50
C ASN A 37 -15.20 2.78 12.58
N ASP A 38 -14.53 1.63 12.53
CA ASP A 38 -13.51 1.35 11.54
C ASP A 38 -14.10 1.37 10.12
N THR A 39 -13.30 1.70 9.14
CA THR A 39 -13.71 1.73 7.73
C THR A 39 -12.86 0.78 6.91
N LEU A 40 -13.50 -0.08 6.12
CA LEU A 40 -12.86 -0.98 5.17
C LEU A 40 -13.30 -0.62 3.76
N VAL A 41 -12.35 -0.30 2.90
CA VAL A 41 -12.61 -0.06 1.47
C VAL A 41 -12.24 -1.30 0.68
N LEU A 42 -13.22 -1.85 -0.01
CA LEU A 42 -13.05 -3.02 -0.87
C LEU A 42 -12.95 -2.59 -2.34
N CYS A 43 -11.83 -2.94 -2.96
CA CYS A 43 -11.52 -2.71 -4.36
C CYS A 43 -11.53 -4.04 -5.14
N ASN A 44 -11.78 -3.99 -6.43
CA ASN A 44 -11.74 -5.20 -7.24
C ASN A 44 -10.31 -5.72 -7.44
N SER A 45 -9.36 -4.84 -7.72
CA SER A 45 -7.98 -5.20 -8.04
C SER A 45 -6.95 -4.64 -7.05
N LEU A 46 -5.76 -5.24 -7.04
CA LEU A 46 -4.62 -4.76 -6.26
C LEU A 46 -4.15 -3.38 -6.74
N TYR A 47 -4.17 -3.14 -8.06
CA TYR A 47 -3.80 -1.84 -8.63
C TYR A 47 -4.73 -0.72 -8.12
N GLU A 48 -6.05 -0.96 -8.17
CA GLU A 48 -7.05 -0.02 -7.67
C GLU A 48 -6.86 0.26 -6.17
N ALA A 49 -6.72 -0.80 -5.35
CA ALA A 49 -6.49 -0.67 -3.92
C ALA A 49 -5.22 0.14 -3.59
N THR A 50 -4.14 -0.10 -4.33
CA THR A 50 -2.87 0.63 -4.15
C THR A 50 -3.00 2.10 -4.55
N THR A 51 -3.72 2.39 -5.64
CA THR A 51 -3.97 3.75 -6.11
C THR A 51 -4.78 4.55 -5.08
N ILE A 52 -5.86 3.97 -4.57
CA ILE A 52 -6.71 4.60 -3.56
C ILE A 52 -5.94 4.82 -2.25
N TYR A 53 -5.18 3.83 -1.81
CA TYR A 53 -4.31 3.95 -0.65
C TYR A 53 -3.33 5.12 -0.77
N ASN A 54 -2.66 5.25 -1.92
CA ASN A 54 -1.71 6.34 -2.16
C ASN A 54 -2.40 7.71 -2.19
N ASN A 55 -3.59 7.81 -2.79
CA ASN A 55 -4.35 9.05 -2.86
C ASN A 55 -4.87 9.47 -1.47
N LEU A 56 -5.40 8.54 -0.67
CA LEU A 56 -5.89 8.83 0.67
C LEU A 56 -4.78 9.31 1.62
N ARG A 57 -3.55 8.80 1.48
CA ARG A 57 -2.39 9.25 2.27
C ARG A 57 -2.01 10.71 2.06
N THR A 58 -2.57 11.38 1.09
CA THR A 58 -2.42 12.84 0.94
C THR A 58 -3.22 13.60 1.99
N TYR A 59 -4.30 12.99 2.49
CA TYR A 59 -5.28 13.62 3.39
C TYR A 59 -5.33 12.99 4.77
N ILE A 60 -4.94 11.72 4.91
CA ILE A 60 -5.05 10.93 6.15
C ILE A 60 -3.71 10.22 6.39
N ASP A 61 -3.13 10.42 7.57
CA ASP A 61 -1.80 9.85 7.88
C ASP A 61 -1.84 8.33 8.08
N ASN A 62 -2.83 7.82 8.81
CA ASN A 62 -2.91 6.43 9.24
C ASN A 62 -3.84 5.59 8.33
N VAL A 63 -3.56 5.59 7.02
CA VAL A 63 -4.23 4.69 6.08
C VAL A 63 -3.47 3.37 6.02
N LEU A 64 -4.17 2.25 6.14
CA LEU A 64 -3.60 0.91 6.09
C LEU A 64 -3.94 0.24 4.76
N LEU A 65 -2.98 -0.50 4.19
CA LEU A 65 -3.19 -1.28 2.97
C LEU A 65 -3.01 -2.76 3.28
N PHE A 66 -4.04 -3.56 3.04
CA PHE A 66 -4.00 -5.02 3.15
C PHE A 66 -4.07 -5.64 1.74
N PRO A 67 -2.92 -5.74 1.03
CA PRO A 67 -2.88 -6.16 -0.36
C PRO A 67 -2.74 -7.68 -0.48
N MET A 68 -3.34 -8.27 -1.51
CA MET A 68 -3.13 -9.67 -1.85
C MET A 68 -2.87 -9.82 -3.35
N ASP A 69 -1.88 -10.62 -3.70
CA ASP A 69 -1.66 -11.09 -5.06
C ASP A 69 -2.78 -12.02 -5.51
N ASP A 70 -2.75 -12.41 -6.77
CA ASP A 70 -3.63 -13.44 -7.29
C ASP A 70 -3.52 -14.73 -6.46
N PHE A 71 -4.68 -15.24 -6.04
CA PHE A 71 -4.79 -16.39 -5.15
C PHE A 71 -4.13 -17.65 -5.74
N LEU A 72 -4.31 -17.88 -7.02
CA LEU A 72 -3.75 -19.05 -7.72
C LEU A 72 -2.24 -18.96 -7.87
N THR A 73 -1.72 -17.76 -8.11
CA THR A 73 -0.28 -17.51 -8.24
C THR A 73 0.44 -17.71 -6.92
N THR A 74 -0.17 -17.33 -5.79
CA THR A 74 0.44 -17.49 -4.46
C THR A 74 0.51 -18.93 -3.97
N MET A 75 -0.32 -19.82 -4.47
CA MET A 75 -0.22 -21.25 -4.16
C MET A 75 0.79 -22.00 -5.03
N ALA A 76 1.07 -21.49 -6.22
CA ALA A 76 1.94 -22.15 -7.21
C ALA A 76 3.35 -21.56 -7.30
N LEU A 77 3.55 -20.27 -6.98
CA LEU A 77 4.80 -19.52 -7.15
C LEU A 77 5.07 -18.58 -5.98
N ALA A 78 6.22 -17.96 -5.94
CA ALA A 78 6.68 -17.09 -4.87
C ALA A 78 5.71 -15.91 -4.59
N VAL A 79 5.24 -15.81 -3.36
CA VAL A 79 4.52 -14.64 -2.84
C VAL A 79 5.45 -13.43 -2.93
N SER A 80 4.97 -12.29 -3.45
CA SER A 80 5.73 -11.04 -3.38
C SER A 80 6.09 -10.71 -1.92
N PRO A 81 7.39 -10.67 -1.57
CA PRO A 81 7.80 -10.37 -0.21
C PRO A 81 7.34 -9.00 0.27
N GLU A 82 7.23 -8.03 -0.65
CA GLU A 82 6.76 -6.68 -0.36
C GLU A 82 5.28 -6.66 0.04
N LEU A 83 4.42 -7.35 -0.71
CA LEU A 83 2.99 -7.44 -0.39
C LEU A 83 2.77 -8.25 0.90
N LYS A 84 3.56 -9.30 1.11
CA LYS A 84 3.56 -10.07 2.36
C LYS A 84 3.88 -9.17 3.55
N VAL A 85 4.98 -8.41 3.49
CA VAL A 85 5.36 -7.49 4.57
C VAL A 85 4.30 -6.43 4.77
N LYS A 86 3.74 -5.87 3.69
CA LYS A 86 2.67 -4.88 3.80
C LYS A 86 1.43 -5.41 4.52
N ARG A 87 1.06 -6.68 4.29
CA ARG A 87 -0.02 -7.32 5.06
C ARG A 87 0.35 -7.50 6.53
N LEU A 88 1.57 -7.93 6.83
CA LEU A 88 2.04 -8.11 8.21
C LEU A 88 2.08 -6.78 8.98
N GLU A 89 2.55 -5.70 8.34
CA GLU A 89 2.47 -4.34 8.89
C GLU A 89 1.03 -3.94 9.22
N THR A 90 0.11 -4.18 8.28
CA THR A 90 -1.31 -3.86 8.47
C THR A 90 -1.93 -4.68 9.61
N LEU A 91 -1.65 -6.00 9.68
CA LEU A 91 -2.14 -6.86 10.76
C LEU A 91 -1.60 -6.41 12.13
N ASN A 92 -0.36 -5.94 12.18
CA ASN A 92 0.22 -5.39 13.39
C ASN A 92 -0.42 -4.03 13.75
N ALA A 93 -0.51 -3.09 12.81
CA ALA A 93 -1.09 -1.77 13.03
C ALA A 93 -2.55 -1.83 13.51
N ILE A 94 -3.36 -2.75 12.99
CA ILE A 94 -4.76 -2.95 13.41
C ILE A 94 -4.89 -3.21 14.91
N GLN A 95 -3.87 -3.76 15.57
CA GLN A 95 -3.90 -4.04 17.01
C GLN A 95 -3.72 -2.79 17.87
N HIS A 96 -3.02 -1.78 17.35
CA HIS A 96 -2.59 -0.60 18.11
C HIS A 96 -3.38 0.67 17.79
N GLU A 97 -3.99 0.75 16.61
CA GLU A 97 -4.76 1.91 16.17
C GLU A 97 -6.16 1.94 16.80
N ASN A 98 -6.59 3.11 17.26
CA ASN A 98 -7.92 3.28 17.86
C ASN A 98 -9.02 3.22 16.81
N LYS A 99 -8.87 3.95 15.69
CA LYS A 99 -9.79 3.99 14.55
C LYS A 99 -9.02 3.74 13.28
N LYS A 100 -9.51 2.84 12.44
CA LYS A 100 -8.78 2.29 11.31
C LYS A 100 -9.47 2.60 9.99
N LEU A 101 -8.67 2.99 8.99
CA LEU A 101 -9.04 3.03 7.59
C LEU A 101 -8.18 2.02 6.84
N VAL A 102 -8.79 0.91 6.45
CA VAL A 102 -8.10 -0.19 5.75
C VAL A 102 -8.58 -0.25 4.30
N ILE A 103 -7.65 -0.30 3.37
CA ILE A 103 -7.91 -0.51 1.95
C ILE A 103 -7.47 -1.92 1.59
N THR A 104 -8.31 -2.67 0.89
CA THR A 104 -7.99 -4.03 0.45
C THR A 104 -8.58 -4.31 -0.94
N ASN A 105 -8.01 -5.27 -1.63
CA ASN A 105 -8.60 -5.81 -2.85
C ASN A 105 -9.44 -7.07 -2.55
N LEU A 106 -10.20 -7.52 -3.53
CA LEU A 106 -11.13 -8.66 -3.40
C LEU A 106 -10.43 -9.89 -2.80
N MET A 107 -9.24 -10.22 -3.29
CA MET A 107 -8.45 -11.35 -2.78
C MET A 107 -8.07 -11.19 -1.31
N GLY A 108 -7.66 -9.99 -0.89
CA GLY A 108 -7.32 -9.68 0.49
C GLY A 108 -8.54 -9.73 1.41
N TYR A 109 -9.70 -9.29 0.93
CA TYR A 109 -10.95 -9.33 1.68
C TYR A 109 -11.41 -10.75 2.01
N LEU A 110 -11.26 -11.68 1.06
CA LEU A 110 -11.68 -13.07 1.19
C LEU A 110 -10.64 -13.97 1.87
N LYS A 111 -9.43 -13.46 2.09
CA LYS A 111 -8.31 -14.21 2.67
C LYS A 111 -8.53 -14.57 4.14
N PHE A 112 -8.09 -15.79 4.51
CA PHE A 112 -7.94 -16.18 5.91
C PHE A 112 -6.80 -15.42 6.58
N VAL A 113 -7.06 -14.87 7.76
CA VAL A 113 -6.05 -14.20 8.58
C VAL A 113 -6.09 -14.75 10.02
N PRO A 114 -4.98 -14.60 10.80
CA PRO A 114 -4.95 -14.99 12.20
C PRO A 114 -5.99 -14.22 13.02
N ASN A 115 -6.59 -14.87 14.01
CA ASN A 115 -7.52 -14.19 14.91
C ASN A 115 -6.78 -13.25 15.89
N LYS A 116 -7.54 -12.36 16.55
CA LYS A 116 -7.01 -11.34 17.48
C LYS A 116 -6.12 -11.93 18.58
N SER A 117 -6.49 -13.08 19.14
CA SER A 117 -5.73 -13.71 20.25
C SER A 117 -4.38 -14.25 19.80
N VAL A 118 -4.30 -14.70 18.56
CA VAL A 118 -3.03 -15.16 17.95
C VAL A 118 -2.17 -13.94 17.65
N LEU A 119 -2.71 -12.90 17.02
CA LEU A 119 -1.98 -11.66 16.71
C LEU A 119 -1.36 -11.01 17.96
N GLN A 120 -2.12 -10.91 19.06
CA GLN A 120 -1.66 -10.30 20.32
C GLN A 120 -0.50 -11.04 21.00
N LYS A 121 -0.33 -12.32 20.71
CA LYS A 121 0.73 -13.16 21.32
C LYS A 121 1.94 -13.36 20.40
N MET A 122 1.92 -12.76 19.22
CA MET A 122 2.95 -13.01 18.22
C MET A 122 4.22 -12.17 18.37
N ASN A 123 4.18 -11.08 19.14
CA ASN A 123 5.33 -10.20 19.25
C ASN A 123 6.27 -10.67 20.36
N ILE A 124 7.56 -10.74 20.05
CA ILE A 124 8.63 -11.00 21.04
C ILE A 124 9.33 -9.68 21.30
N THR A 125 9.26 -9.22 22.54
CA THR A 125 10.10 -8.10 23.01
C THR A 125 11.28 -8.68 23.77
N LEU A 126 12.48 -8.30 23.37
CA LEU A 126 13.74 -8.68 24.02
C LEU A 126 14.43 -7.44 24.55
N ASN A 127 14.80 -7.48 25.82
CA ASN A 127 15.53 -6.40 26.48
C ASN A 127 16.93 -6.86 26.85
N LYS A 128 17.86 -5.93 26.94
CA LYS A 128 19.15 -6.17 27.55
C LYS A 128 18.97 -6.76 28.95
N ASN A 129 19.77 -7.75 29.31
CA ASN A 129 19.71 -8.58 30.53
C ASN A 129 18.60 -9.66 30.57
N ASP A 130 17.70 -9.76 29.59
CA ASP A 130 16.75 -10.86 29.48
C ASP A 130 17.50 -12.20 29.31
N LYS A 131 16.86 -13.30 29.76
CA LYS A 131 17.38 -14.64 29.54
C LYS A 131 16.72 -15.31 28.36
N ILE A 132 17.52 -15.84 27.45
CA ILE A 132 17.05 -16.55 26.25
C ILE A 132 17.54 -18.01 26.30
N ASN A 133 16.59 -18.95 26.16
CA ASN A 133 16.98 -20.31 25.78
C ASN A 133 17.14 -20.36 24.27
N ARG A 134 18.37 -20.53 23.81
CA ARG A 134 18.74 -20.46 22.40
C ARG A 134 17.98 -21.44 21.53
N LYS A 135 17.78 -22.70 21.98
CA LYS A 135 17.09 -23.73 21.22
C LYS A 135 15.60 -23.38 21.06
N SER A 136 14.94 -22.99 22.13
CA SER A 136 13.53 -22.59 22.09
C SER A 136 13.32 -21.31 21.26
N PHE A 137 14.29 -20.40 21.27
CA PHE A 137 14.27 -19.19 20.44
C PHE A 137 14.41 -19.55 18.97
N GLU A 138 15.31 -20.44 18.59
CA GLU A 138 15.46 -20.91 17.20
C GLU A 138 14.17 -21.57 16.69
N GLU A 139 13.59 -22.50 17.45
CA GLU A 139 12.33 -23.17 17.13
C GLU A 139 11.19 -22.13 16.92
N LEU A 140 11.18 -21.08 17.72
CA LEU A 140 10.16 -20.01 17.61
C LEU A 140 10.39 -19.14 16.37
N ILE A 141 11.62 -18.76 16.05
CA ILE A 141 11.98 -17.97 14.88
C ILE A 141 11.70 -18.74 13.57
N ASP A 142 11.97 -20.05 13.54
CA ASP A 142 11.59 -20.93 12.43
C ASP A 142 10.06 -20.98 12.27
N LYS A 143 9.33 -21.13 13.39
CA LYS A 143 7.87 -21.05 13.39
C LYS A 143 7.37 -19.70 12.90
N TYR A 144 8.07 -18.62 13.16
CA TYR A 144 7.76 -17.27 12.68
C TYR A 144 8.05 -17.08 11.19
N GLY A 145 8.68 -18.05 10.53
CA GLY A 145 8.92 -18.06 9.09
C GLY A 145 10.15 -17.30 8.65
N TYR A 146 11.12 -17.09 9.56
CA TYR A 146 12.42 -16.59 9.19
C TYR A 146 13.25 -17.73 8.56
N THR A 147 14.14 -17.35 7.64
CA THR A 147 15.03 -18.28 6.95
C THR A 147 16.42 -18.23 7.58
N LYS A 148 16.94 -19.41 7.96
CA LYS A 148 18.28 -19.52 8.53
C LYS A 148 19.35 -19.36 7.45
N THR A 149 20.30 -18.45 7.66
CA THR A 149 21.41 -18.15 6.76
C THR A 149 22.75 -18.13 7.52
N SER A 150 23.86 -18.14 6.79
CA SER A 150 25.19 -17.97 7.39
C SER A 150 25.48 -16.49 7.73
N ILE A 151 24.98 -15.57 6.92
CA ILE A 151 25.14 -14.12 7.07
C ILE A 151 23.79 -13.48 6.76
N VAL A 152 23.31 -12.63 7.67
CA VAL A 152 22.03 -11.92 7.53
C VAL A 152 22.24 -10.67 6.70
N THR A 153 21.55 -10.58 5.55
CA THR A 153 21.60 -9.47 4.61
C THR A 153 20.24 -8.98 4.17
N SER A 154 19.24 -9.87 4.22
CA SER A 154 17.88 -9.60 3.71
C SER A 154 16.84 -9.70 4.82
N THR A 155 15.75 -8.94 4.67
CA THR A 155 14.61 -9.00 5.60
C THR A 155 14.01 -10.41 5.65
N GLY A 156 13.75 -10.91 6.86
CA GLY A 156 13.24 -12.27 7.09
C GLY A 156 14.32 -13.33 7.23
N GLU A 157 15.59 -12.96 7.29
CA GLU A 157 16.70 -13.86 7.56
C GLU A 157 17.13 -13.83 9.03
N TYR A 158 17.70 -14.94 9.51
CA TYR A 158 18.39 -15.03 10.80
C TYR A 158 19.63 -15.92 10.74
N SER A 159 20.55 -15.72 11.68
CA SER A 159 21.76 -16.52 11.85
C SER A 159 22.07 -16.75 13.33
N LEU A 160 22.57 -17.93 13.68
CA LEU A 160 22.99 -18.30 15.02
C LEU A 160 24.46 -18.77 14.99
N ARG A 161 25.36 -17.95 15.54
CA ARG A 161 26.80 -18.23 15.54
C ARG A 161 27.38 -18.05 16.95
N GLY A 162 27.81 -19.14 17.58
CA GLY A 162 28.35 -19.08 18.95
C GLY A 162 27.36 -18.41 19.91
N TYR A 163 27.72 -17.29 20.50
CA TYR A 163 26.88 -16.48 21.38
C TYR A 163 26.18 -15.30 20.67
N ILE A 164 26.14 -15.29 19.34
CA ILE A 164 25.56 -14.22 18.54
C ILE A 164 24.32 -14.73 17.83
N ILE A 165 23.24 -13.96 17.91
CA ILE A 165 22.00 -14.10 17.15
C ILE A 165 21.87 -12.87 16.27
N ASP A 166 21.91 -13.04 14.96
CA ASP A 166 21.61 -12.00 13.99
C ASP A 166 20.23 -12.27 13.41
N ILE A 167 19.37 -11.25 13.31
CA ILE A 167 18.03 -11.36 12.74
C ILE A 167 17.66 -10.07 12.03
N PHE A 168 16.93 -10.17 10.92
CA PHE A 168 16.43 -9.00 10.19
C PHE A 168 14.89 -8.97 10.16
N PRO A 169 14.26 -8.41 11.21
CA PRO A 169 12.81 -8.22 11.23
C PRO A 169 12.37 -7.17 10.22
N TYR A 170 11.14 -7.29 9.70
CA TYR A 170 10.61 -6.36 8.67
C TYR A 170 10.27 -4.96 9.22
N ASN A 171 10.17 -4.81 10.51
CA ASN A 171 9.91 -3.54 11.20
C ASN A 171 11.17 -2.70 11.47
N TYR A 172 12.32 -3.13 10.99
CA TYR A 172 13.60 -2.42 11.11
C TYR A 172 14.23 -2.16 9.76
N ASP A 173 14.88 -1.01 9.61
CA ASP A 173 15.67 -0.66 8.42
C ASP A 173 16.98 -1.45 8.30
N ASN A 174 17.47 -1.95 9.41
CA ASN A 174 18.72 -2.67 9.52
C ASN A 174 18.55 -3.93 10.38
N PRO A 175 19.33 -4.99 10.15
CA PRO A 175 19.30 -6.17 10.98
C PRO A 175 19.77 -5.89 12.41
N VAL A 176 19.30 -6.72 13.33
CA VAL A 176 19.60 -6.66 14.75
C VAL A 176 20.54 -7.80 15.15
N ARG A 177 21.60 -7.49 15.88
CA ARG A 177 22.53 -8.42 16.49
C ARG A 177 22.31 -8.46 17.99
N ILE A 178 22.07 -9.65 18.52
CA ILE A 178 21.90 -9.94 19.95
C ILE A 178 23.12 -10.74 20.40
N GLU A 179 23.92 -10.19 21.30
CA GLU A 179 25.08 -10.85 21.88
C GLU A 179 24.71 -11.42 23.24
N LEU A 180 25.10 -12.68 23.49
CA LEU A 180 24.76 -13.40 24.70
C LEU A 180 26.00 -13.66 25.55
N PHE A 181 25.88 -13.49 26.87
CA PHE A 181 26.81 -14.07 27.85
C PHE A 181 26.11 -15.24 28.54
N GLY A 182 26.48 -16.47 28.18
CA GLY A 182 25.71 -17.65 28.54
C GLY A 182 24.32 -17.64 27.91
N ASN A 183 23.28 -17.52 28.74
CA ASN A 183 21.89 -17.39 28.31
C ASN A 183 21.32 -16.00 28.49
N GLN A 184 22.12 -15.02 28.94
CA GLN A 184 21.67 -13.64 29.18
C GLN A 184 22.08 -12.74 28.01
N ILE A 185 21.18 -11.82 27.61
CA ILE A 185 21.46 -10.81 26.61
C ILE A 185 22.42 -9.77 27.22
N GLU A 186 23.63 -9.70 26.66
CA GLU A 186 24.63 -8.73 27.05
C GLU A 186 24.47 -7.40 26.29
N SER A 187 24.21 -7.48 24.99
CA SER A 187 23.98 -6.29 24.17
C SER A 187 23.04 -6.57 23.01
N ILE A 188 22.34 -5.53 22.56
CA ILE A 188 21.50 -5.53 21.35
C ILE A 188 21.98 -4.38 20.47
N LYS A 189 22.25 -4.64 19.18
CA LYS A 189 22.84 -3.68 18.25
C LYS A 189 22.16 -3.71 16.90
N ASN A 190 21.93 -2.57 16.30
CA ASN A 190 21.66 -2.50 14.87
C ASN A 190 22.98 -2.56 14.11
N PHE A 191 23.01 -3.29 13.01
CA PHE A 191 24.21 -3.37 12.17
C PHE A 191 23.86 -3.27 10.69
N ASP A 192 24.80 -2.87 9.88
CA ASP A 192 24.63 -2.79 8.43
C ASP A 192 24.76 -4.17 7.81
N GLY A 193 23.71 -4.63 7.12
CA GLY A 193 23.64 -5.99 6.56
C GLY A 193 24.71 -6.29 5.50
N GLU A 194 25.23 -5.27 4.79
CA GLU A 194 26.27 -5.47 3.78
C GLU A 194 27.68 -5.50 4.40
N SER A 195 28.02 -4.51 5.20
CA SER A 195 29.35 -4.39 5.81
C SER A 195 29.51 -5.18 7.10
N GLN A 196 28.42 -5.66 7.69
CA GLN A 196 28.36 -6.35 8.98
C GLN A 196 28.85 -5.51 10.17
N ARG A 197 28.99 -4.20 10.00
CA ARG A 197 29.47 -3.28 11.04
C ARG A 197 28.31 -2.77 11.89
N THR A 198 28.54 -2.65 13.18
CA THR A 198 27.58 -2.06 14.12
C THR A 198 27.33 -0.59 13.76
N ILE A 199 26.05 -0.22 13.77
CA ILE A 199 25.57 1.15 13.55
C ILE A 199 25.39 1.83 14.92
N ASN A 200 24.57 1.22 15.79
CA ASN A 200 24.27 1.73 17.13
C ASN A 200 23.84 0.59 18.06
N GLU A 201 23.95 0.82 19.36
CA GLU A 201 23.40 -0.07 20.41
C GLU A 201 22.00 0.41 20.78
N ILE A 202 21.12 -0.56 21.10
CA ILE A 202 19.73 -0.34 21.53
C ILE A 202 19.47 -1.17 22.78
N GLU A 203 18.54 -0.74 23.64
CA GLU A 203 18.20 -1.46 24.89
C GLU A 203 17.14 -2.53 24.69
N THR A 204 16.29 -2.38 23.67
CA THR A 204 15.12 -3.24 23.39
C THR A 204 14.99 -3.50 21.91
N THR A 205 14.55 -4.70 21.54
CA THR A 205 14.15 -5.02 20.16
C THR A 205 12.83 -5.79 20.16
N GLU A 206 12.04 -5.58 19.12
CA GLU A 206 10.78 -6.29 18.88
C GLU A 206 10.88 -7.12 17.61
N ILE A 207 10.55 -8.40 17.72
CA ILE A 207 10.58 -9.34 16.60
C ILE A 207 9.15 -9.79 16.32
N TYR A 208 8.68 -9.51 15.12
CA TYR A 208 7.36 -9.90 14.62
C TYR A 208 7.49 -11.12 13.71
N PRO A 209 6.45 -11.97 13.61
CA PRO A 209 6.44 -13.06 12.65
C PRO A 209 6.61 -12.58 11.22
N TYR A 210 7.46 -13.25 10.46
CA TYR A 210 7.67 -12.99 9.03
C TYR A 210 6.73 -13.82 8.15
N LYS A 211 5.68 -14.40 8.74
CA LYS A 211 4.56 -15.05 8.03
C LYS A 211 3.26 -14.91 8.82
N GLU A 212 2.16 -15.01 8.11
CA GLU A 212 0.82 -15.07 8.72
C GLU A 212 0.64 -16.44 9.40
N LEU A 213 0.54 -16.47 10.74
CA LEU A 213 0.35 -17.72 11.50
C LEU A 213 -1.15 -18.06 11.55
N ILE A 214 -1.65 -18.64 10.47
CA ILE A 214 -3.06 -19.05 10.35
C ILE A 214 -3.28 -20.31 11.17
N SER A 215 -4.36 -20.32 11.96
CA SER A 215 -4.82 -21.46 12.76
C SER A 215 -6.21 -21.89 12.30
N ASP A 216 -6.73 -23.02 12.82
CA ASP A 216 -8.08 -23.50 12.50
C ASP A 216 -9.17 -22.47 12.80
N ASN A 217 -8.93 -21.58 13.80
CA ASN A 217 -9.82 -20.48 14.15
C ASN A 217 -9.45 -19.18 13.40
N HIS A 218 -9.23 -19.26 12.09
CA HIS A 218 -8.95 -18.11 11.25
C HIS A 218 -10.20 -17.22 11.06
N ILE A 219 -9.98 -15.95 10.77
CA ILE A 219 -11.03 -14.95 10.52
C ILE A 219 -10.69 -14.16 9.26
N SER A 220 -11.56 -13.24 8.83
CA SER A 220 -11.28 -12.31 7.75
C SER A 220 -10.69 -10.99 8.27
N ILE A 221 -10.11 -10.19 7.38
CA ILE A 221 -9.68 -8.82 7.70
C ILE A 221 -10.85 -7.97 8.25
N LEU A 222 -12.06 -8.19 7.75
CA LEU A 222 -13.27 -7.52 8.23
C LEU A 222 -13.53 -7.80 9.72
N ASN A 223 -13.34 -9.05 10.17
CA ASN A 223 -13.58 -9.47 11.55
C ASN A 223 -12.50 -8.99 12.54
N LEU A 224 -11.34 -8.52 12.04
CA LEU A 224 -10.33 -7.86 12.86
C LEU A 224 -10.74 -6.44 13.25
N LEU A 225 -11.56 -5.80 12.41
CA LEU A 225 -12.00 -4.42 12.59
C LEU A 225 -13.15 -4.33 13.60
N ASN A 226 -13.32 -3.13 14.18
CA ASN A 226 -14.36 -2.87 15.16
C ASN A 226 -15.59 -2.26 14.48
N LYS A 227 -16.69 -3.03 14.40
CA LYS A 227 -17.96 -2.60 13.78
C LYS A 227 -17.75 -1.93 12.43
N ALA A 228 -16.98 -2.56 11.54
CA ALA A 228 -16.52 -1.95 10.31
C ALA A 228 -17.66 -1.49 9.38
N ASN A 229 -17.49 -0.29 8.84
CA ASN A 229 -18.22 0.19 7.68
C ASN A 229 -17.50 -0.29 6.43
N LEU A 230 -18.18 -1.03 5.58
CA LEU A 230 -17.64 -1.54 4.32
C LEU A 230 -18.05 -0.60 3.18
N ILE A 231 -17.08 -0.10 2.45
CA ILE A 231 -17.29 0.69 1.23
C ILE A 231 -16.87 -0.15 0.04
N TYR A 232 -17.81 -0.52 -0.81
CA TYR A 232 -17.53 -1.10 -2.13
C TYR A 232 -17.14 0.05 -3.09
N TYR A 233 -15.90 0.06 -3.55
CA TYR A 233 -15.40 1.14 -4.43
C TYR A 233 -16.05 1.13 -5.83
N ASP A 234 -16.37 -0.07 -6.33
CA ASP A 234 -17.29 -0.32 -7.45
C ASP A 234 -17.99 -1.67 -7.21
N LYS A 235 -19.20 -1.62 -6.69
CA LYS A 235 -19.91 -2.84 -6.25
C LYS A 235 -20.15 -3.82 -7.41
N GLU A 236 -20.54 -3.33 -8.58
CA GLU A 236 -20.85 -4.22 -9.71
C GLU A 236 -19.59 -4.91 -10.24
N LEU A 237 -18.50 -4.16 -10.37
CA LEU A 237 -17.21 -4.71 -10.79
C LEU A 237 -16.68 -5.73 -9.78
N ILE A 238 -16.82 -5.48 -8.47
CA ILE A 238 -16.41 -6.39 -7.40
C ILE A 238 -17.22 -7.68 -7.44
N LEU A 239 -18.54 -7.62 -7.64
CA LEU A 239 -19.39 -8.81 -7.74
C LEU A 239 -19.06 -9.63 -8.99
N GLN A 240 -18.77 -8.98 -10.12
CA GLN A 240 -18.32 -9.65 -11.33
C GLN A 240 -16.94 -10.31 -11.12
N GLY A 241 -15.99 -9.59 -10.50
CA GLY A 241 -14.67 -10.13 -10.13
C GLY A 241 -14.78 -11.34 -9.20
N TYR A 242 -15.67 -11.27 -8.20
CA TYR A 242 -15.93 -12.39 -7.28
C TYR A 242 -16.42 -13.64 -8.00
N LYS A 243 -17.35 -13.49 -8.94
CA LYS A 243 -17.85 -14.62 -9.75
C LYS A 243 -16.70 -15.26 -10.54
N THR A 244 -15.92 -14.45 -11.26
CA THR A 244 -14.76 -14.96 -12.03
C THR A 244 -13.76 -15.68 -11.13
N LEU A 245 -13.44 -15.10 -9.97
CA LEU A 245 -12.54 -15.70 -8.99
C LEU A 245 -13.05 -17.03 -8.48
N THR A 246 -14.36 -17.12 -8.16
CA THR A 246 -14.97 -18.34 -7.67
C THR A 246 -14.89 -19.45 -8.70
N ASP A 247 -15.17 -19.15 -9.97
CA ASP A 247 -15.09 -20.12 -11.08
C ASP A 247 -13.64 -20.64 -11.23
N GLN A 248 -12.63 -19.75 -11.18
CA GLN A 248 -11.22 -20.12 -11.26
C GLN A 248 -10.76 -21.00 -10.08
N ILE A 249 -11.23 -20.70 -8.87
CA ILE A 249 -10.89 -21.50 -7.68
C ILE A 249 -11.55 -22.88 -7.74
N LEU A 250 -12.75 -23.00 -8.24
CA LEU A 250 -13.42 -24.30 -8.41
C LEU A 250 -12.62 -25.16 -9.40
N GLU A 251 -12.28 -24.62 -10.56
CA GLU A 251 -11.42 -25.30 -11.56
C GLU A 251 -10.07 -25.72 -10.98
N TYR A 252 -9.41 -24.84 -10.23
CA TYR A 252 -8.14 -25.14 -9.57
C TYR A 252 -8.26 -26.27 -8.56
N LYS A 253 -9.32 -26.27 -7.75
CA LYS A 253 -9.59 -27.32 -6.75
C LYS A 253 -9.85 -28.68 -7.41
N GLU A 254 -10.62 -28.71 -8.48
CA GLU A 254 -10.91 -29.94 -9.24
C GLU A 254 -9.63 -30.51 -9.87
N ASN A 255 -8.82 -29.67 -10.51
CA ASN A 255 -7.58 -30.08 -11.16
C ASN A 255 -6.50 -30.59 -10.20
N ASN A 256 -6.55 -30.19 -8.92
CA ASN A 256 -5.55 -30.54 -7.90
C ASN A 256 -6.10 -31.41 -6.76
N ASP A 257 -7.35 -31.92 -6.85
CA ASP A 257 -8.04 -32.72 -5.82
C ASP A 257 -8.01 -32.06 -4.42
N ILE A 258 -8.21 -30.73 -4.37
CA ILE A 258 -8.20 -29.96 -3.12
C ILE A 258 -9.61 -29.90 -2.55
N LYS A 259 -9.81 -30.46 -1.35
CA LYS A 259 -11.10 -30.49 -0.64
C LYS A 259 -11.26 -29.33 0.35
N GLU A 260 -10.15 -28.79 0.83
CA GLU A 260 -10.14 -27.73 1.82
C GLU A 260 -10.71 -26.43 1.26
N LYS A 261 -11.30 -25.65 2.16
CA LYS A 261 -11.75 -24.29 1.86
C LYS A 261 -10.51 -23.37 1.76
N LEU A 262 -10.41 -22.60 0.67
CA LEU A 262 -9.24 -21.76 0.41
C LEU A 262 -9.47 -20.28 0.77
N MET A 263 -10.70 -19.82 0.83
CA MET A 263 -11.10 -18.44 1.14
C MET A 263 -12.49 -18.39 1.75
N PHE A 264 -12.87 -17.23 2.31
CA PHE A 264 -14.26 -16.92 2.64
C PHE A 264 -15.11 -16.69 1.38
N THR A 265 -16.43 -16.80 1.52
CA THR A 265 -17.38 -16.30 0.51
C THR A 265 -17.85 -14.88 0.91
N LEU A 266 -18.38 -14.10 -0.04
CA LEU A 266 -18.94 -12.79 0.27
C LEU A 266 -20.12 -12.88 1.24
N GLU A 267 -20.92 -13.95 1.14
CA GLU A 267 -22.11 -14.17 1.97
C GLU A 267 -21.77 -14.45 3.45
N GLU A 268 -20.59 -14.98 3.70
CA GLU A 268 -20.07 -15.23 5.07
C GLU A 268 -19.60 -13.96 5.75
N LEU A 269 -19.21 -12.93 4.97
CA LEU A 269 -18.60 -11.71 5.46
C LEU A 269 -19.63 -10.57 5.49
N LYS A 270 -20.21 -10.33 6.67
CA LYS A 270 -21.21 -9.28 6.88
C LYS A 270 -20.62 -8.10 7.65
N ALA A 271 -20.61 -6.94 7.03
CA ALA A 271 -20.23 -5.70 7.68
C ALA A 271 -21.40 -5.13 8.51
N THR A 272 -21.09 -4.22 9.43
CA THR A 272 -22.11 -3.51 10.23
C THR A 272 -22.96 -2.61 9.35
N THR A 273 -22.31 -1.89 8.43
CA THR A 273 -22.97 -1.06 7.41
C THR A 273 -22.23 -1.26 6.08
N GLU A 274 -22.98 -1.15 4.99
CA GLU A 274 -22.43 -1.18 3.65
C GLU A 274 -22.73 0.12 2.93
N LYS A 275 -21.77 0.60 2.16
CA LYS A 275 -21.87 1.75 1.28
C LYS A 275 -21.34 1.39 -0.10
N ASN A 276 -22.04 1.83 -1.13
CA ASN A 276 -21.80 1.33 -2.48
C ASN A 276 -21.54 2.48 -3.44
N LEU A 277 -20.37 2.48 -4.02
CA LEU A 277 -20.07 3.31 -5.17
C LEU A 277 -20.31 2.49 -6.45
N TYR A 278 -20.74 3.16 -7.50
CA TYR A 278 -20.99 2.59 -8.81
C TYR A 278 -20.31 3.44 -9.88
N ALA A 279 -19.69 2.81 -10.86
CA ALA A 279 -19.06 3.50 -11.98
C ALA A 279 -20.09 4.15 -12.90
N PHE A 280 -21.23 3.49 -13.11
CA PHE A 280 -22.26 3.93 -14.01
C PHE A 280 -23.56 4.26 -13.28
N SER A 281 -24.37 5.14 -13.89
CA SER A 281 -25.66 5.51 -13.33
C SER A 281 -26.58 4.29 -13.18
N LYS A 282 -27.31 4.25 -12.08
CA LYS A 282 -28.16 3.12 -11.70
C LYS A 282 -29.49 3.60 -11.16
N GLN A 283 -30.57 2.92 -11.49
CA GLN A 283 -31.91 3.24 -10.97
C GLN A 283 -31.95 3.02 -9.44
N GLY A 284 -32.54 3.98 -8.73
CA GLY A 284 -32.63 3.94 -7.26
C GLY A 284 -31.35 4.34 -6.51
N VAL A 285 -30.34 4.81 -7.23
CA VAL A 285 -29.06 5.31 -6.69
C VAL A 285 -28.96 6.81 -6.94
N LEU A 286 -28.35 7.56 -6.04
CA LEU A 286 -28.04 8.97 -6.26
C LEU A 286 -27.01 9.09 -7.39
N ASN A 287 -27.42 9.66 -8.51
CA ASN A 287 -26.54 9.86 -9.66
C ASN A 287 -25.99 11.29 -9.66
N ILE A 288 -24.69 11.44 -9.62
CA ILE A 288 -23.96 12.70 -9.64
C ILE A 288 -23.29 12.87 -10.99
N ALA A 289 -23.46 14.04 -11.61
CA ALA A 289 -22.73 14.40 -12.81
C ALA A 289 -21.42 15.08 -12.41
N SER A 290 -20.35 14.31 -12.30
CA SER A 290 -19.02 14.87 -12.09
C SER A 290 -18.00 14.27 -13.07
N GLU A 291 -17.04 15.09 -13.50
CA GLU A 291 -16.07 14.75 -14.52
C GLU A 291 -14.65 14.98 -14.01
N ASN A 292 -13.69 14.17 -14.46
CA ASN A 292 -12.28 14.43 -14.22
C ASN A 292 -11.79 15.55 -15.16
N ILE A 293 -10.85 16.36 -14.70
CA ILE A 293 -10.15 17.33 -15.56
C ILE A 293 -9.03 16.61 -16.31
N GLU A 294 -8.85 16.97 -17.59
CA GLU A 294 -7.70 16.52 -18.38
C GLU A 294 -6.41 17.19 -17.91
N ASN A 295 -5.30 16.45 -18.00
CA ASN A 295 -3.98 16.97 -17.62
C ASN A 295 -3.49 18.03 -18.63
N PHE A 296 -3.04 19.16 -18.13
CA PHE A 296 -2.42 20.22 -18.94
C PHE A 296 -0.96 19.91 -19.32
N ASN A 297 -0.31 18.96 -18.62
CA ASN A 297 1.05 18.47 -18.90
C ASN A 297 2.12 19.57 -19.03
N GLY A 298 2.06 20.60 -18.21
CA GLY A 298 2.97 21.75 -18.26
C GLY A 298 2.62 22.78 -19.34
N ASN A 299 1.52 22.61 -20.06
CA ASN A 299 1.05 23.59 -21.04
C ASN A 299 0.23 24.70 -20.34
N TYR A 300 0.91 25.71 -19.89
CA TYR A 300 0.30 26.84 -19.18
C TYR A 300 -0.64 27.68 -20.06
N GLU A 301 -0.39 27.75 -21.38
CA GLU A 301 -1.28 28.45 -22.30
C GLU A 301 -2.65 27.74 -22.37
N LEU A 302 -2.65 26.42 -22.47
CA LEU A 302 -3.86 25.61 -22.44
C LEU A 302 -4.63 25.81 -21.13
N LEU A 303 -3.93 25.81 -19.99
CA LEU A 303 -4.53 26.07 -18.68
C LEU A 303 -5.20 27.45 -18.60
N ILE A 304 -4.50 28.50 -19.02
CA ILE A 304 -5.04 29.87 -18.97
C ILE A 304 -6.24 30.02 -19.91
N ASN A 305 -6.18 29.44 -21.11
CA ASN A 305 -7.29 29.44 -22.03
C ASN A 305 -8.51 28.67 -21.48
N PHE A 306 -8.26 27.53 -20.83
CA PHE A 306 -9.31 26.76 -20.15
C PHE A 306 -9.99 27.60 -19.05
N ILE A 307 -9.21 28.26 -18.19
CA ILE A 307 -9.71 29.12 -17.11
C ILE A 307 -10.56 30.26 -17.69
N LYS A 308 -10.01 31.00 -18.65
CA LYS A 308 -10.71 32.15 -19.28
C LYS A 308 -12.02 31.79 -19.96
N ASN A 309 -12.08 30.62 -20.58
CA ASN A 309 -13.31 30.14 -21.24
C ASN A 309 -14.38 29.70 -20.25
N LYS A 310 -14.04 29.47 -19.01
CA LYS A 310 -14.94 28.93 -17.98
C LYS A 310 -15.27 29.93 -16.86
N GLU A 311 -14.46 30.98 -16.67
CA GLU A 311 -14.55 31.89 -15.51
C GLU A 311 -15.85 32.68 -15.41
N ASP A 312 -16.56 32.91 -16.53
CA ASP A 312 -17.84 33.65 -16.52
C ASP A 312 -18.99 32.81 -15.94
N ASN A 313 -18.96 31.51 -16.14
CA ASN A 313 -20.07 30.59 -15.80
C ASN A 313 -19.75 29.61 -14.66
N HIS A 314 -18.52 29.59 -14.18
CA HIS A 314 -18.09 28.63 -13.17
C HIS A 314 -17.26 29.30 -12.08
N ASN A 315 -17.37 28.76 -10.85
CA ASN A 315 -16.41 29.04 -9.79
C ASN A 315 -15.20 28.12 -9.94
N ILE A 316 -14.00 28.67 -10.09
CA ILE A 316 -12.78 27.93 -10.34
C ILE A 316 -11.91 27.95 -9.08
N TYR A 317 -11.64 26.79 -8.51
CA TYR A 317 -10.83 26.58 -7.32
C TYR A 317 -9.50 25.91 -7.72
N ILE A 318 -8.37 26.62 -7.56
CA ILE A 318 -7.05 26.16 -7.99
C ILE A 318 -6.24 25.81 -6.75
N TYR A 319 -5.94 24.53 -6.56
CA TYR A 319 -5.19 24.00 -5.42
C TYR A 319 -3.70 23.92 -5.78
N ILE A 320 -2.90 24.76 -5.14
CA ILE A 320 -1.46 24.91 -5.46
C ILE A 320 -0.64 25.11 -4.18
N THR A 321 0.42 24.34 -4.06
CA THR A 321 1.43 24.46 -3.01
C THR A 321 2.77 24.98 -3.55
N ASN A 322 3.03 24.78 -4.83
CA ASN A 322 4.25 25.24 -5.53
C ASN A 322 4.25 26.76 -5.74
N LYS A 323 5.22 27.43 -5.16
CA LYS A 323 5.34 28.89 -5.22
C LYS A 323 5.56 29.43 -6.64
N ILE A 324 6.29 28.69 -7.48
CA ILE A 324 6.59 29.12 -8.86
C ILE A 324 5.30 29.14 -9.69
N ILE A 325 4.51 28.08 -9.62
CA ILE A 325 3.21 27.99 -10.32
C ILE A 325 2.25 29.05 -9.80
N LEU A 326 2.22 29.26 -8.48
CA LEU A 326 1.40 30.26 -7.84
C LEU A 326 1.71 31.68 -8.35
N ASP A 327 2.99 32.06 -8.40
CA ASP A 327 3.43 33.40 -8.82
C ASP A 327 3.16 33.60 -10.33
N PHE A 328 3.34 32.57 -11.14
CA PHE A 328 2.96 32.58 -12.56
C PHE A 328 1.46 32.84 -12.74
N LEU A 329 0.60 32.05 -12.07
CA LEU A 329 -0.87 32.18 -12.20
C LEU A 329 -1.36 33.56 -11.73
N LYS A 330 -0.82 34.10 -10.64
CA LYS A 330 -1.17 35.46 -10.20
C LYS A 330 -0.89 36.50 -11.26
N THR A 331 0.24 36.37 -11.98
CA THR A 331 0.61 37.30 -13.06
C THR A 331 -0.27 37.09 -14.30
N ALA A 332 -0.50 35.84 -14.69
CA ALA A 332 -1.25 35.51 -15.90
C ALA A 332 -2.75 35.82 -15.79
N LEU A 333 -3.31 35.78 -14.58
CA LEU A 333 -4.73 35.99 -14.30
C LEU A 333 -5.07 37.41 -13.81
N VAL A 334 -4.16 38.36 -13.88
CA VAL A 334 -4.38 39.74 -13.40
C VAL A 334 -5.62 40.41 -14.08
N ASN A 335 -5.91 40.08 -15.34
CA ASN A 335 -7.02 40.64 -16.12
C ASN A 335 -8.24 39.71 -16.18
N SER A 336 -8.24 38.62 -15.44
CA SER A 336 -9.36 37.66 -15.41
C SER A 336 -10.44 38.09 -14.41
N ASN A 337 -11.65 37.55 -14.53
CA ASN A 337 -12.72 37.81 -13.59
C ASN A 337 -12.41 37.23 -12.20
N SER A 338 -11.68 38.00 -11.39
CA SER A 338 -11.13 37.56 -10.10
C SER A 338 -12.17 37.15 -9.06
N LYS A 339 -13.46 37.43 -9.29
CA LYS A 339 -14.53 37.05 -8.34
C LYS A 339 -14.82 35.56 -8.35
N ASN A 340 -14.62 34.89 -9.48
CA ASN A 340 -14.94 33.48 -9.66
C ASN A 340 -13.68 32.57 -9.56
N ILE A 341 -12.49 33.15 -9.42
CA ILE A 341 -11.23 32.39 -9.35
C ILE A 341 -10.69 32.44 -7.93
N HIS A 342 -10.51 31.26 -7.31
CA HIS A 342 -10.07 31.09 -5.95
C HIS A 342 -8.79 30.24 -5.91
N ILE A 343 -7.69 30.82 -5.42
CA ILE A 343 -6.42 30.08 -5.23
C ILE A 343 -6.35 29.59 -3.80
N ILE A 344 -6.18 28.27 -3.65
CA ILE A 344 -6.17 27.56 -2.37
C ILE A 344 -4.79 26.92 -2.15
N LYS A 345 -4.16 27.24 -1.01
CA LYS A 345 -2.84 26.71 -0.65
C LYS A 345 -2.94 25.38 0.10
N GLU A 346 -3.61 24.43 -0.52
CA GLU A 346 -3.79 23.08 0.00
C GLU A 346 -3.52 22.07 -1.12
N LYS A 347 -3.35 20.81 -0.78
CA LYS A 347 -3.15 19.73 -1.76
C LYS A 347 -4.48 19.18 -2.23
N LEU A 348 -4.58 18.91 -3.51
CA LEU A 348 -5.61 18.13 -4.16
C LEU A 348 -4.90 17.10 -5.06
N ASN A 349 -5.32 15.83 -5.07
CA ASN A 349 -4.63 14.83 -5.89
C ASN A 349 -4.98 15.00 -7.37
N LYS A 350 -6.25 15.22 -7.69
CA LYS A 350 -6.74 15.35 -9.08
C LYS A 350 -7.88 16.34 -9.13
N GLY A 351 -7.91 17.12 -10.20
CA GLY A 351 -9.00 18.07 -10.46
C GLY A 351 -10.27 17.39 -10.97
N PHE A 352 -11.39 18.06 -10.79
CA PHE A 352 -12.71 17.60 -11.23
C PHE A 352 -13.67 18.74 -11.44
N ILE A 353 -14.75 18.47 -12.15
CA ILE A 353 -15.88 19.38 -12.38
C ILE A 353 -17.13 18.76 -11.74
N ILE A 354 -17.87 19.55 -11.01
CA ILE A 354 -19.19 19.19 -10.47
C ILE A 354 -20.05 20.43 -10.40
N ASP A 355 -21.27 20.35 -10.94
CA ASP A 355 -22.18 21.50 -11.08
C ASP A 355 -21.46 22.69 -11.74
N ASP A 356 -21.60 23.89 -11.20
CA ASP A 356 -20.93 25.10 -11.65
C ASP A 356 -19.54 25.31 -11.01
N ASN A 357 -18.91 24.25 -10.46
CA ASN A 357 -17.62 24.35 -9.79
C ASN A 357 -16.56 23.52 -10.50
N ILE A 358 -15.42 24.14 -10.72
CA ILE A 358 -14.21 23.53 -11.29
C ILE A 358 -13.11 23.53 -10.26
N PHE A 359 -12.55 22.36 -9.95
CA PHE A 359 -11.44 22.18 -9.02
C PHE A 359 -10.22 21.74 -9.82
N ILE A 360 -9.16 22.53 -9.85
CA ILE A 360 -7.91 22.26 -10.56
C ILE A 360 -6.84 21.91 -9.53
N SER A 361 -6.17 20.80 -9.72
CA SER A 361 -5.03 20.36 -8.90
C SER A 361 -3.69 20.81 -9.51
N GLU A 362 -2.70 21.04 -8.70
CA GLU A 362 -1.31 21.22 -9.13
C GLU A 362 -0.82 20.04 -9.99
N ASN A 363 -1.26 18.81 -9.69
CA ASN A 363 -0.93 17.60 -10.45
C ASN A 363 -1.55 17.57 -11.87
N ASP A 364 -2.63 18.29 -12.11
CA ASP A 364 -3.22 18.44 -13.46
C ASP A 364 -2.43 19.44 -14.29
N ILE A 365 -1.78 20.42 -13.64
CA ILE A 365 -0.99 21.45 -14.29
C ILE A 365 0.36 20.89 -14.73
N GLU A 366 1.11 20.32 -13.79
CA GLU A 366 2.40 19.69 -14.06
C GLU A 366 2.36 18.22 -13.66
N LYS A 367 2.93 17.35 -14.51
CA LYS A 367 3.23 15.99 -14.08
C LYS A 367 4.24 16.06 -12.96
N THR A 368 3.78 16.16 -11.73
CA THR A 368 4.65 15.85 -10.61
C THR A 368 4.97 14.36 -10.73
N SER A 369 6.24 14.05 -11.01
CA SER A 369 6.76 12.70 -10.75
C SER A 369 6.51 12.45 -9.27
N GLN A 370 5.41 11.80 -8.94
CA GLN A 370 5.16 11.34 -7.58
C GLN A 370 6.15 10.19 -7.28
N THR A 371 7.42 10.50 -7.25
CA THR A 371 8.38 9.74 -6.47
C THR A 371 8.12 10.10 -5.00
N LYS A 372 6.94 9.70 -4.48
CA LYS A 372 6.85 9.49 -3.05
C LYS A 372 7.89 8.42 -2.80
N ASN A 373 8.95 8.75 -2.07
CA ASN A 373 9.90 7.79 -1.56
C ASN A 373 9.11 6.70 -0.87
N TYR A 374 8.84 5.64 -1.62
CA TYR A 374 8.24 4.43 -1.09
C TYR A 374 9.35 3.90 -0.20
N HIS A 375 9.18 4.05 1.10
CA HIS A 375 10.03 3.36 2.05
C HIS A 375 9.72 1.88 1.83
N ASN A 376 10.56 1.22 1.02
CA ASN A 376 10.42 -0.22 0.83
C ASN A 376 11.04 -0.89 2.07
N PRO A 377 10.22 -1.36 3.03
CA PRO A 377 10.73 -1.97 4.25
C PRO A 377 11.42 -3.31 3.97
N VAL A 378 11.28 -3.81 2.74
CA VAL A 378 11.83 -5.11 2.35
C VAL A 378 13.14 -4.90 1.60
N LYS A 379 14.25 -5.14 2.27
CA LYS A 379 15.55 -5.25 1.60
C LYS A 379 15.69 -6.65 1.05
N ILE A 380 15.45 -6.80 -0.26
CA ILE A 380 15.61 -8.06 -0.98
C ILE A 380 16.82 -7.94 -1.90
N GLY A 381 17.69 -8.91 -1.79
CA GLY A 381 18.82 -9.06 -2.67
C GLY A 381 20.03 -8.18 -2.31
N ARG A 382 21.17 -8.60 -2.83
CA ARG A 382 22.45 -7.91 -2.70
C ARG A 382 22.62 -6.95 -3.85
N LYS A 383 22.94 -5.68 -3.57
CA LYS A 383 23.39 -4.77 -4.63
C LYS A 383 24.62 -5.37 -5.29
N ILE A 384 24.55 -5.61 -6.59
CA ILE A 384 25.67 -6.07 -7.40
C ILE A 384 26.71 -4.94 -7.42
N LYS A 385 27.85 -5.15 -6.78
CA LYS A 385 28.94 -4.16 -6.72
C LYS A 385 29.96 -4.40 -7.82
N ASP A 386 30.08 -5.62 -8.31
CA ASP A 386 31.03 -6.04 -9.34
C ASP A 386 30.36 -7.02 -10.30
N PHE A 387 30.71 -6.94 -11.58
CA PHE A 387 30.24 -7.88 -12.60
C PHE A 387 30.68 -9.34 -12.35
N SER A 388 31.71 -9.54 -11.53
CA SER A 388 32.15 -10.86 -11.06
C SER A 388 31.12 -11.55 -10.15
N ASP A 389 30.18 -10.81 -9.57
CA ASP A 389 29.14 -11.35 -8.68
C ASP A 389 27.98 -12.00 -9.45
N ILE A 390 27.93 -11.83 -10.78
CA ILE A 390 26.85 -12.32 -11.64
C ILE A 390 27.39 -13.43 -12.56
N LYS A 391 26.63 -14.52 -12.67
CA LYS A 391 26.95 -15.63 -13.59
C LYS A 391 26.05 -15.57 -14.82
N PRO A 392 26.56 -15.96 -16.02
CA PRO A 392 25.70 -16.15 -17.19
C PRO A 392 24.54 -17.10 -16.85
N GLY A 393 23.33 -16.66 -17.18
CA GLY A 393 22.07 -17.34 -16.83
C GLY A 393 21.32 -16.74 -15.65
N ASP A 394 21.91 -15.84 -14.85
CA ASP A 394 21.24 -15.18 -13.75
C ASP A 394 20.21 -14.16 -14.29
N TYR A 395 19.06 -14.08 -13.60
CA TYR A 395 18.08 -13.04 -13.86
C TYR A 395 18.52 -11.73 -13.22
N ILE A 396 18.55 -10.67 -14.02
CA ILE A 396 18.91 -9.32 -13.56
C ILE A 396 17.81 -8.32 -13.91
N VAL A 397 17.70 -7.27 -13.11
CA VAL A 397 16.79 -6.15 -13.37
C VAL A 397 17.61 -4.97 -13.89
N HIS A 398 17.40 -4.61 -15.15
CA HIS A 398 17.99 -3.43 -15.74
C HIS A 398 17.10 -2.22 -15.51
N SER A 399 17.66 -1.09 -15.06
CA SER A 399 16.90 0.12 -14.69
C SER A 399 16.04 0.71 -15.81
N VAL A 400 16.39 0.44 -17.08
CA VAL A 400 15.68 0.95 -18.27
C VAL A 400 14.93 -0.16 -19.04
N HIS A 401 15.50 -1.38 -19.11
CA HIS A 401 14.99 -2.45 -19.95
C HIS A 401 14.21 -3.53 -19.19
N GLY A 402 14.08 -3.41 -17.86
CA GLY A 402 13.35 -4.37 -17.03
C GLY A 402 14.14 -5.66 -16.78
N ILE A 403 13.42 -6.78 -16.65
CA ILE A 403 14.00 -8.08 -16.32
C ILE A 403 14.66 -8.71 -17.55
N GLY A 404 15.91 -9.16 -17.40
CA GLY A 404 16.66 -9.89 -18.41
C GLY A 404 17.50 -11.01 -17.83
N ILE A 405 18.00 -11.88 -18.69
CA ILE A 405 18.98 -12.90 -18.34
C ILE A 405 20.36 -12.38 -18.67
N TYR A 406 21.29 -12.44 -17.70
CA TYR A 406 22.67 -12.02 -17.93
C TYR A 406 23.39 -13.01 -18.85
N GLY A 407 23.82 -12.54 -20.02
CA GLY A 407 24.52 -13.36 -21.03
C GLY A 407 26.05 -13.38 -20.88
N GLY A 408 26.59 -12.64 -19.91
CA GLY A 408 28.04 -12.45 -19.76
C GLY A 408 28.57 -11.17 -20.41
N ILE A 409 29.87 -10.93 -20.26
CA ILE A 409 30.58 -9.79 -20.88
C ILE A 409 31.22 -10.30 -22.17
N ILE A 410 30.87 -9.68 -23.32
CA ILE A 410 31.47 -9.94 -24.60
C ILE A 410 32.33 -8.74 -25.01
N THR A 411 33.57 -8.99 -25.42
CA THR A 411 34.40 -7.95 -26.02
C THR A 411 34.03 -7.80 -27.49
N LEU A 412 33.51 -6.63 -27.85
CA LEU A 412 33.23 -6.31 -29.25
C LEU A 412 34.45 -5.66 -29.88
N GLU A 413 34.90 -6.19 -31.01
CA GLU A 413 35.94 -5.59 -31.83
C GLU A 413 35.28 -4.89 -33.03
N LYS A 414 35.32 -3.56 -33.03
CA LYS A 414 34.80 -2.75 -34.13
C LYS A 414 35.87 -1.80 -34.60
N ASN A 415 36.27 -1.92 -35.89
CA ASN A 415 37.29 -1.10 -36.55
C ASN A 415 38.66 -1.10 -35.82
N GLY A 416 39.11 -2.27 -35.33
CA GLY A 416 40.40 -2.40 -34.67
C GLY A 416 40.46 -1.88 -33.21
N PHE A 417 39.33 -1.43 -32.64
CA PHE A 417 39.23 -1.05 -31.26
C PHE A 417 38.42 -2.09 -30.46
N LYS A 418 39.01 -2.61 -29.39
CA LYS A 418 38.32 -3.46 -28.40
C LYS A 418 37.57 -2.60 -27.45
N LYS A 419 36.28 -2.84 -27.27
CA LYS A 419 35.39 -2.15 -26.36
C LYS A 419 34.72 -3.15 -25.42
#